data_196de369712c13ab5512023ce3816ded
#
_entry.id   196de369712c13ab5512023ce3816ded
#
_cell.length_a   1.000
_cell.length_b   1.000
_cell.length_c   1.000
_cell.angle_alpha   90.00
_cell.angle_beta   90.00
_cell.angle_gamma   90.00
#
_symmetry.space_group_name_H-M   'P 1'
#
loop_
_entity.id
_entity.type
_entity.pdbx_description
1 polymer ?
#
loop_
_entity_poly.entity_id
_entity_poly.type
_entity_poly.pdbx_seq_one_letter_code
_entity_poly.pdbx_strand_id
1 'polypeptide(L)'
;MSSKYYLPEDHAPLPPKNAEVLTTCCDYCIVACGYKVYRWPVGTPDGGMKASDNAFNVDFPTGPLQAWVAPTQHNVGMHNDKPHNIVIVPDKDTKAVNIGGDSSIRGGCIAQKIYNPDKPTRDRLMSPMIRINGVLQPVSWDMALDVAADLIKHTIKKHGANAYGMKQYSYQFVENTYACSKFSKGSIDTANWTMHDTPANVTSTPGFRDAGFDNFGPSYKDWGDADTLMICGTDPYETKTMIFNQFMRPAIDSGMKTIWVNVRETAGLAYAKSRGNALFLQIDPGTDTPVLGAIARVILENGWEDSDWIKNWVNDKWGSSSGFGQGTRNTPWQWRTTWGKFQTKGFEDYKKWNLSQKDCDPKVAAEIANIPVEQIYQAAEWLAKPKADGTRVKASLGIEKGFYWSNNTGNTNAVSSLATICGAGGRPGQVVGRFGGHQRGGTGGGGYSRNKSPQKRPGRRRQALDCDRFFYQGNTRFAHVVGTTWIQAMCGSAGLNAKFEEYVTMNPHQVRSFDKAEIIDTLKKRMDSGGTVVLDQDIYLRDP
;
A
#
# COMPACT_ATOMS: atom_id res chain seq x y z
N MET A 1 8.80 -16.54 44.76
CA MET A 1 9.38 -17.65 43.99
C MET A 1 9.20 -17.33 42.52
N SER A 2 10.27 -16.97 41.80
CA SER A 2 10.15 -16.93 40.36
C SER A 2 9.98 -18.36 39.87
N SER A 3 8.85 -18.68 39.30
CA SER A 3 8.66 -19.96 38.62
C SER A 3 9.75 -20.10 37.55
N LYS A 4 10.46 -21.24 37.55
CA LYS A 4 11.46 -21.56 36.51
C LYS A 4 10.87 -21.60 35.09
N TYR A 5 9.57 -21.48 34.98
CA TYR A 5 8.81 -21.43 33.71
C TYR A 5 8.32 -20.04 33.36
N TYR A 6 8.69 -19.02 34.14
CA TYR A 6 8.21 -17.67 33.99
C TYR A 6 9.42 -16.75 33.84
N LEU A 7 9.64 -16.28 32.65
CA LEU A 7 10.62 -15.24 32.38
C LEU A 7 9.94 -13.88 32.54
N PRO A 8 10.61 -12.85 33.06
CA PRO A 8 10.05 -11.50 33.13
C PRO A 8 9.57 -10.99 31.77
N GLU A 9 10.19 -11.43 30.69
CA GLU A 9 9.83 -11.13 29.31
C GLU A 9 8.48 -11.71 28.89
N ASP A 10 7.98 -12.72 29.55
CA ASP A 10 6.68 -13.34 29.25
C ASP A 10 5.51 -12.57 29.85
N HIS A 11 5.81 -11.52 30.62
CA HIS A 11 4.80 -10.67 31.25
C HIS A 11 4.73 -9.30 30.62
N ALA A 12 3.53 -8.91 30.18
CA ALA A 12 3.24 -7.52 29.94
C ALA A 12 2.76 -6.88 31.25
N PRO A 13 3.41 -5.80 31.73
CA PRO A 13 2.93 -5.10 32.90
C PRO A 13 1.58 -4.45 32.62
N LEU A 14 0.70 -4.41 33.62
CA LEU A 14 -0.55 -3.67 33.51
C LEU A 14 -0.31 -2.18 33.74
N PRO A 15 -0.91 -1.28 32.93
CA PRO A 15 -0.76 0.14 33.17
C PRO A 15 -1.46 0.55 34.47
N PRO A 16 -0.77 1.30 35.36
CA PRO A 16 -1.36 1.80 36.60
C PRO A 16 -2.47 2.80 36.30
N LYS A 17 -3.34 3.05 37.27
CA LYS A 17 -4.52 3.91 37.11
C LYS A 17 -4.21 5.31 36.58
N ASN A 18 -3.05 5.83 36.93
CA ASN A 18 -2.56 7.15 36.52
C ASN A 18 -1.64 7.12 35.30
N ALA A 19 -1.55 6.01 34.58
CA ALA A 19 -0.82 5.98 33.32
C ALA A 19 -1.38 7.00 32.32
N GLU A 20 -0.49 7.65 31.60
CA GLU A 20 -0.91 8.50 30.49
C GLU A 20 -1.51 7.66 29.35
N VAL A 21 -2.64 8.11 28.81
CA VAL A 21 -3.36 7.40 27.73
C VAL A 21 -3.37 8.25 26.48
N LEU A 22 -2.82 7.72 25.41
CA LEU A 22 -2.77 8.34 24.09
C LEU A 22 -3.49 7.46 23.07
N THR A 23 -3.85 8.02 21.93
CA THR A 23 -4.41 7.26 20.80
C THR A 23 -3.43 7.24 19.64
N THR A 24 -3.41 6.13 18.91
CA THR A 24 -2.63 5.96 17.68
C THR A 24 -3.37 5.07 16.70
N CYS A 25 -2.79 4.83 15.55
CA CYS A 25 -3.27 3.84 14.60
C CYS A 25 -2.16 2.86 14.21
N CYS A 26 -2.56 1.68 13.77
CA CYS A 26 -1.64 0.70 13.22
C CYS A 26 -1.09 1.18 11.88
N ASP A 27 0.21 1.07 11.69
CA ASP A 27 0.91 1.48 10.45
C ASP A 27 1.34 0.30 9.56
N TYR A 28 0.93 -0.94 9.88
CA TYR A 28 1.28 -2.10 9.07
C TYR A 28 0.52 -2.20 7.75
N CYS A 29 -0.72 -1.76 7.70
CA CYS A 29 -1.51 -1.78 6.48
C CYS A 29 -2.48 -0.60 6.41
N ILE A 30 -3.11 -0.43 5.24
CA ILE A 30 -4.01 0.67 4.95
C ILE A 30 -5.24 0.75 5.87
N VAL A 31 -5.62 -0.35 6.52
CA VAL A 31 -6.80 -0.39 7.39
C VAL A 31 -6.68 0.61 8.54
N ALA A 32 -5.45 0.84 9.02
CA ALA A 32 -5.17 1.83 10.06
C ALA A 32 -6.03 1.67 11.33
N CYS A 33 -6.11 0.42 11.82
CA CYS A 33 -6.84 0.09 13.05
C CYS A 33 -6.43 1.02 14.20
N GLY A 34 -7.40 1.42 15.02
CA GLY A 34 -7.18 2.28 16.17
C GLY A 34 -6.59 1.52 17.36
N TYR A 35 -5.67 2.14 18.04
CA TYR A 35 -5.01 1.63 19.23
C TYR A 35 -4.93 2.68 20.33
N LYS A 36 -4.94 2.24 21.59
CA LYS A 36 -4.59 3.05 22.77
C LYS A 36 -3.18 2.73 23.22
N VAL A 37 -2.44 3.74 23.55
CA VAL A 37 -1.09 3.67 24.11
C VAL A 37 -1.16 4.08 25.57
N TYR A 38 -0.73 3.21 26.45
CA TYR A 38 -0.59 3.49 27.87
C TYR A 38 0.89 3.66 28.18
N ARG A 39 1.26 4.75 28.83
CA ARG A 39 2.64 5.10 29.12
C ARG A 39 2.81 5.54 30.58
N TRP A 40 3.82 4.97 31.25
CA TRP A 40 4.20 5.35 32.61
C TRP A 40 5.70 5.14 32.84
N PRO A 41 6.34 5.89 33.77
CA PRO A 41 7.77 5.76 34.04
C PRO A 41 8.15 4.36 34.51
N VAL A 42 9.27 3.82 34.02
CA VAL A 42 9.87 2.60 34.56
C VAL A 42 10.24 2.83 36.04
N GLY A 43 9.98 1.85 36.90
CA GLY A 43 10.17 1.96 38.35
C GLY A 43 8.96 2.48 39.12
N THR A 44 7.91 2.94 38.42
CA THR A 44 6.59 3.15 39.03
C THR A 44 5.92 1.78 39.19
N PRO A 45 5.20 1.53 40.32
CA PRO A 45 4.44 0.30 40.47
C PRO A 45 3.45 0.09 39.33
N ASP A 46 3.40 -1.12 38.80
CA ASP A 46 2.44 -1.50 37.77
C ASP A 46 1.00 -1.53 38.33
N GLY A 47 0.03 -1.49 37.42
CA GLY A 47 -1.38 -1.62 37.77
C GLY A 47 -1.71 -2.99 38.32
N GLY A 48 -2.64 -3.03 39.28
CA GLY A 48 -3.14 -4.28 39.86
C GLY A 48 -4.15 -4.99 38.97
N MET A 49 -4.50 -6.22 39.37
CA MET A 49 -5.44 -7.07 38.67
C MET A 49 -6.90 -6.60 38.78
N LYS A 50 -7.22 -5.71 39.69
CA LYS A 50 -8.55 -5.13 39.85
C LYS A 50 -8.77 -3.90 38.96
N ALA A 51 -9.98 -3.73 38.49
CA ALA A 51 -10.38 -2.58 37.68
C ALA A 51 -10.09 -1.22 38.36
N SER A 52 -10.12 -1.19 39.70
CA SER A 52 -9.74 0.00 40.48
C SER A 52 -8.27 0.37 40.32
N ASP A 53 -7.41 -0.59 40.05
CA ASP A 53 -5.96 -0.50 40.20
C ASP A 53 -5.22 -0.42 38.85
N ASN A 54 -5.94 -0.60 37.74
CA ASN A 54 -5.37 -0.51 36.40
C ASN A 54 -6.11 0.48 35.49
N ALA A 55 -5.42 1.03 34.51
CA ALA A 55 -5.98 2.02 33.58
C ALA A 55 -6.91 1.40 32.53
N PHE A 56 -6.96 0.10 32.40
CA PHE A 56 -7.94 -0.57 31.54
C PHE A 56 -9.35 -0.58 32.10
N ASN A 57 -9.51 -0.34 33.41
CA ASN A 57 -10.77 -0.42 34.14
C ASN A 57 -11.42 -1.82 34.04
N VAL A 58 -10.61 -2.86 34.07
CA VAL A 58 -11.03 -4.25 33.89
C VAL A 58 -10.45 -5.12 34.99
N ASP A 59 -11.25 -6.03 35.53
CA ASP A 59 -10.77 -7.08 36.43
C ASP A 59 -10.09 -8.20 35.63
N PHE A 60 -8.89 -8.59 36.00
CA PHE A 60 -8.14 -9.68 35.40
C PHE A 60 -8.14 -10.92 36.30
N PRO A 61 -8.11 -12.11 35.73
CA PRO A 61 -8.29 -12.45 34.32
C PRO A 61 -9.71 -12.20 33.82
N THR A 62 -9.84 -11.73 32.55
CA THR A 62 -11.13 -11.41 31.94
C THR A 62 -11.90 -12.65 31.45
N GLY A 63 -11.40 -13.82 31.69
CA GLY A 63 -11.93 -15.10 31.20
C GLY A 63 -11.17 -15.62 29.96
N PRO A 64 -11.38 -16.90 29.62
CA PRO A 64 -10.51 -17.63 28.71
C PRO A 64 -10.57 -17.14 27.25
N LEU A 65 -11.61 -16.42 26.85
CA LEU A 65 -11.78 -15.91 25.48
C LEU A 65 -11.61 -14.40 25.35
N GLN A 66 -11.30 -13.71 26.45
CA GLN A 66 -11.11 -12.27 26.43
C GLN A 66 -9.62 -11.91 26.41
N ALA A 67 -9.33 -10.79 25.79
CA ALA A 67 -7.98 -10.35 25.49
C ALA A 67 -7.13 -10.18 26.76
N TRP A 68 -6.06 -10.93 26.82
CA TRP A 68 -4.91 -10.67 27.69
C TRP A 68 -4.04 -9.60 27.05
N VAL A 69 -3.30 -8.86 27.85
CA VAL A 69 -2.21 -8.04 27.33
C VAL A 69 -1.05 -9.00 27.01
N ALA A 70 -0.78 -9.18 25.73
CA ALA A 70 0.30 -10.05 25.30
C ALA A 70 1.67 -9.35 25.47
N PRO A 71 2.75 -10.10 25.72
CA PRO A 71 4.11 -9.53 25.79
C PRO A 71 4.49 -8.69 24.55
N THR A 72 4.01 -9.07 23.38
CA THR A 72 4.21 -8.33 22.12
C THR A 72 3.55 -6.94 22.08
N GLN A 73 2.61 -6.69 22.99
CA GLN A 73 1.93 -5.41 23.15
C GLN A 73 2.64 -4.46 24.13
N HIS A 74 3.73 -4.90 24.75
CA HIS A 74 4.54 -4.11 25.67
C HIS A 74 5.94 -3.87 25.11
N ASN A 75 6.49 -2.71 25.42
CA ASN A 75 7.90 -2.38 25.24
C ASN A 75 8.30 -1.28 26.21
N VAL A 76 9.59 -1.00 26.28
CA VAL A 76 10.13 0.15 26.98
C VAL A 76 10.65 1.15 25.93
N GLY A 77 10.25 2.40 26.05
CA GLY A 77 10.70 3.48 25.18
C GLY A 77 11.15 4.70 25.97
N MET A 78 11.92 5.57 25.32
CA MET A 78 12.40 6.80 25.93
C MET A 78 11.38 7.93 25.76
N HIS A 79 11.09 8.66 26.82
CA HIS A 79 10.32 9.89 26.79
C HIS A 79 10.93 10.91 27.75
N ASN A 80 11.26 12.11 27.25
CA ASN A 80 11.98 13.13 28.00
C ASN A 80 13.23 12.57 28.71
N ASP A 81 14.04 11.84 27.95
CA ASP A 81 15.29 11.19 28.37
C ASP A 81 15.14 10.17 29.53
N LYS A 82 13.93 9.71 29.80
CA LYS A 82 13.63 8.70 30.82
C LYS A 82 12.94 7.48 30.22
N PRO A 83 13.27 6.26 30.69
CA PRO A 83 12.61 5.06 30.23
C PRO A 83 11.16 5.00 30.76
N HIS A 84 10.25 4.61 29.87
CA HIS A 84 8.83 4.43 30.17
C HIS A 84 8.36 3.06 29.70
N ASN A 85 7.55 2.41 30.51
CA ASN A 85 6.73 1.30 30.03
C ASN A 85 5.69 1.81 29.03
N ILE A 86 5.53 1.10 27.95
CA ILE A 86 4.57 1.42 26.89
C ILE A 86 3.79 0.16 26.57
N VAL A 87 2.47 0.22 26.78
CA VAL A 87 1.56 -0.86 26.38
C VAL A 87 0.63 -0.34 25.30
N ILE A 88 0.55 -1.05 24.18
CA ILE A 88 -0.28 -0.68 23.02
C ILE A 88 -1.30 -1.77 22.78
N VAL A 89 -2.57 -1.45 22.96
CA VAL A 89 -3.70 -2.37 22.80
C VAL A 89 -4.72 -1.83 21.82
N PRO A 90 -5.52 -2.71 21.17
CA PRO A 90 -6.60 -2.26 20.29
C PRO A 90 -7.58 -1.35 21.02
N ASP A 91 -7.99 -0.30 20.33
CA ASP A 91 -8.95 0.66 20.88
C ASP A 91 -10.39 0.13 20.73
N LYS A 92 -11.01 -0.21 21.83
CA LYS A 92 -12.41 -0.70 21.88
C LYS A 92 -13.43 0.36 21.48
N ASP A 93 -13.06 1.64 21.53
CA ASP A 93 -13.94 2.77 21.20
C ASP A 93 -13.92 3.11 19.72
N THR A 94 -13.08 2.44 18.93
CA THR A 94 -13.02 2.62 17.47
C THR A 94 -14.33 2.24 16.81
N LYS A 95 -14.85 3.13 15.93
CA LYS A 95 -16.14 2.96 15.25
C LYS A 95 -16.03 2.78 13.73
N ALA A 96 -14.84 2.89 13.17
CA ALA A 96 -14.64 2.87 11.71
C ALA A 96 -14.09 1.54 11.19
N VAL A 97 -13.07 1.03 11.86
CA VAL A 97 -12.43 -0.25 11.54
C VAL A 97 -12.30 -1.09 12.80
N ASN A 98 -11.62 -2.06 13.02
CA ASN A 98 -11.43 -2.87 14.23
C ASN A 98 -12.44 -2.58 15.38
N ILE A 99 -13.73 -2.55 15.03
CA ILE A 99 -14.84 -2.25 15.95
C ILE A 99 -14.84 -3.27 17.10
N GLY A 100 -14.99 -2.76 18.34
CA GLY A 100 -14.94 -3.60 19.52
C GLY A 100 -13.54 -4.00 19.99
N GLY A 101 -12.48 -3.49 19.35
CA GLY A 101 -11.10 -3.73 19.74
C GLY A 101 -10.47 -4.98 19.15
N ASP A 102 -10.96 -5.46 18.01
CA ASP A 102 -10.30 -6.53 17.26
C ASP A 102 -8.93 -6.10 16.75
N SER A 103 -8.04 -7.06 16.55
CA SER A 103 -6.76 -6.80 15.88
C SER A 103 -6.27 -8.00 15.08
N SER A 104 -5.46 -7.73 14.08
CA SER A 104 -4.65 -8.76 13.45
C SER A 104 -3.40 -9.01 14.30
N ILE A 105 -2.76 -10.17 14.09
CA ILE A 105 -1.48 -10.49 14.74
C ILE A 105 -0.42 -9.41 14.51
N ARG A 106 -0.40 -8.79 13.32
CA ARG A 106 0.53 -7.70 12.99
C ARG A 106 0.29 -6.46 13.87
N GLY A 107 -0.96 -6.06 14.02
CA GLY A 107 -1.32 -4.95 14.91
C GLY A 107 -1.04 -5.27 16.37
N GLY A 108 -1.20 -6.54 16.79
CA GLY A 108 -0.83 -7.00 18.12
C GLY A 108 0.66 -6.93 18.45
N CYS A 109 1.52 -6.70 17.45
CA CYS A 109 2.97 -6.56 17.62
C CYS A 109 3.46 -5.11 17.44
N ILE A 110 2.58 -4.13 17.43
CA ILE A 110 2.96 -2.73 17.13
C ILE A 110 3.94 -2.15 18.15
N ALA A 111 3.85 -2.55 19.42
CA ALA A 111 4.76 -2.10 20.47
C ALA A 111 6.22 -2.52 20.21
N GLN A 112 6.44 -3.62 19.48
CA GLN A 112 7.77 -4.10 19.15
C GLN A 112 8.55 -3.17 18.21
N LYS A 113 7.87 -2.21 17.57
CA LYS A 113 8.52 -1.18 16.75
C LYS A 113 9.16 -0.05 17.55
N ILE A 114 8.81 0.09 18.82
CA ILE A 114 9.35 1.14 19.67
C ILE A 114 10.85 0.88 19.88
N TYR A 115 11.63 1.94 19.74
CA TYR A 115 13.06 1.86 20.00
C TYR A 115 13.32 1.67 21.50
N ASN A 116 13.91 0.53 21.84
CA ASN A 116 14.36 0.21 23.18
C ASN A 116 15.88 0.03 23.15
N PRO A 117 16.66 0.95 23.74
CA PRO A 117 18.12 0.85 23.71
C PRO A 117 18.68 -0.33 24.50
N ASP A 118 17.99 -0.79 25.55
CA ASP A 118 18.45 -1.86 26.44
C ASP A 118 18.12 -3.25 25.91
N LYS A 119 17.00 -3.36 25.19
CA LYS A 119 16.54 -4.63 24.59
C LYS A 119 16.05 -4.39 23.17
N PRO A 120 16.93 -4.12 22.22
CA PRO A 120 16.53 -3.88 20.85
C PRO A 120 15.86 -5.13 20.25
N THR A 121 14.86 -4.89 19.44
CA THR A 121 14.29 -5.96 18.60
C THR A 121 15.44 -6.52 17.73
N ARG A 122 15.47 -7.84 17.59
CA ARG A 122 16.44 -8.51 16.74
C ARG A 122 16.53 -7.84 15.35
N ASP A 123 17.73 -7.72 14.85
CA ASP A 123 18.05 -7.15 13.55
C ASP A 123 17.74 -5.63 13.39
N ARG A 124 17.24 -4.95 14.44
CA ARG A 124 17.05 -3.51 14.38
C ARG A 124 18.37 -2.77 14.34
N LEU A 125 18.48 -1.78 13.44
CA LEU A 125 19.63 -0.89 13.39
C LEU A 125 19.66 -0.01 14.64
N MET A 126 20.77 -0.09 15.39
CA MET A 126 20.96 0.63 16.66
C MET A 126 21.87 1.84 16.51
N SER A 127 22.65 1.89 15.45
CA SER A 127 23.59 2.96 15.16
C SER A 127 23.58 3.25 13.67
N PRO A 128 23.87 4.48 13.24
CA PRO A 128 24.16 4.73 11.84
C PRO A 128 25.41 3.97 11.42
N MET A 129 25.48 3.57 10.16
CA MET A 129 26.57 2.76 9.62
C MET A 129 27.11 3.37 8.34
N ILE A 130 28.40 3.22 8.12
CA ILE A 130 29.06 3.54 6.85
C ILE A 130 29.75 2.26 6.33
N ARG A 131 29.66 2.00 5.03
CA ARG A 131 30.36 0.87 4.41
C ARG A 131 31.83 1.21 4.25
N ILE A 132 32.68 0.56 5.05
CA ILE A 132 34.14 0.72 5.06
C ILE A 132 34.76 -0.64 4.74
N ASN A 133 35.67 -0.68 3.78
CA ASN A 133 36.27 -1.94 3.29
C ASN A 133 35.19 -2.99 2.88
N GLY A 134 34.09 -2.55 2.29
CA GLY A 134 33.01 -3.43 1.86
C GLY A 134 32.06 -3.90 2.97
N VAL A 135 32.30 -3.55 4.24
CA VAL A 135 31.51 -3.97 5.40
C VAL A 135 30.85 -2.75 6.05
N LEU A 136 29.58 -2.87 6.45
CA LEU A 136 28.90 -1.84 7.22
C LEU A 136 29.48 -1.77 8.63
N GLN A 137 29.98 -0.60 8.99
CA GLN A 137 30.62 -0.32 10.28
C GLN A 137 29.82 0.73 11.03
N PRO A 138 29.56 0.53 12.34
CA PRO A 138 28.85 1.52 13.14
C PRO A 138 29.69 2.79 13.31
N VAL A 139 29.03 3.94 13.22
CA VAL A 139 29.64 5.26 13.44
C VAL A 139 28.76 6.09 14.37
N SER A 140 29.28 7.22 14.86
CA SER A 140 28.46 8.16 15.65
C SER A 140 27.44 8.88 14.77
N TRP A 141 26.35 9.36 15.39
CA TRP A 141 25.36 10.19 14.71
C TRP A 141 25.99 11.47 14.15
N ASP A 142 26.87 12.12 14.90
CA ASP A 142 27.55 13.35 14.43
C ASP A 142 28.35 13.07 13.17
N MET A 143 29.09 11.97 13.14
CA MET A 143 29.85 11.57 11.96
C MET A 143 28.94 11.28 10.75
N ALA A 144 27.88 10.52 10.96
CA ALA A 144 26.95 10.17 9.88
C ALA A 144 26.23 11.40 9.31
N LEU A 145 25.77 12.30 10.18
CA LEU A 145 25.08 13.51 9.79
C LEU A 145 26.01 14.51 9.08
N ASP A 146 27.23 14.68 9.57
CA ASP A 146 28.23 15.54 8.93
C ASP A 146 28.56 15.04 7.52
N VAL A 147 28.84 13.75 7.40
CA VAL A 147 29.13 13.12 6.09
C VAL A 147 27.96 13.31 5.13
N ALA A 148 26.74 13.00 5.56
CA ALA A 148 25.55 13.16 4.73
C ALA A 148 25.33 14.63 4.32
N ALA A 149 25.46 15.57 5.25
CA ALA A 149 25.25 16.98 4.97
C ALA A 149 26.28 17.53 3.98
N ASP A 150 27.56 17.18 4.13
CA ASP A 150 28.62 17.59 3.21
C ASP A 150 28.44 17.03 1.80
N LEU A 151 28.05 15.76 1.69
CA LEU A 151 27.79 15.13 0.40
C LEU A 151 26.56 15.73 -0.30
N ILE A 152 25.50 16.02 0.45
CA ILE A 152 24.31 16.70 -0.09
C ILE A 152 24.67 18.11 -0.59
N LYS A 153 25.41 18.88 0.21
CA LYS A 153 25.90 20.21 -0.21
C LYS A 153 26.76 20.13 -1.48
N HIS A 154 27.67 19.16 -1.56
CA HIS A 154 28.48 18.92 -2.74
C HIS A 154 27.62 18.58 -3.97
N THR A 155 26.65 17.69 -3.79
CA THR A 155 25.71 17.30 -4.84
C THR A 155 24.99 18.53 -5.42
N ILE A 156 24.41 19.35 -4.55
CA ILE A 156 23.68 20.55 -4.97
C ILE A 156 24.60 21.53 -5.71
N LYS A 157 25.78 21.80 -5.13
CA LYS A 157 26.72 22.80 -5.66
C LYS A 157 27.32 22.38 -6.99
N LYS A 158 27.69 21.12 -7.15
CA LYS A 158 28.44 20.64 -8.32
C LYS A 158 27.57 20.01 -9.40
N HIS A 159 26.52 19.29 -9.00
CA HIS A 159 25.69 18.50 -9.92
C HIS A 159 24.26 19.03 -10.04
N GLY A 160 23.88 20.01 -9.22
CA GLY A 160 22.55 20.58 -9.18
C GLY A 160 21.57 19.80 -8.28
N ALA A 161 20.51 20.49 -7.85
CA ALA A 161 19.56 19.95 -6.87
C ALA A 161 18.88 18.64 -7.32
N ASN A 162 18.63 18.46 -8.61
CA ASN A 162 17.97 17.25 -9.13
C ASN A 162 18.88 16.00 -9.13
N ALA A 163 20.20 16.17 -8.96
CA ALA A 163 21.11 15.05 -8.77
C ALA A 163 20.99 14.41 -7.36
N TYR A 164 20.30 15.10 -6.44
CA TYR A 164 19.80 14.49 -5.21
C TYR A 164 18.40 13.90 -5.48
N GLY A 165 18.24 12.60 -5.27
CA GLY A 165 16.97 11.89 -5.39
C GLY A 165 16.51 11.37 -4.03
N MET A 166 15.22 11.48 -3.73
CA MET A 166 14.63 10.84 -2.56
C MET A 166 13.54 9.86 -2.98
N LYS A 167 13.70 8.62 -2.54
CA LYS A 167 12.70 7.56 -2.65
C LYS A 167 12.15 7.25 -1.27
N GLN A 168 10.86 7.47 -1.06
CA GLN A 168 10.26 7.32 0.26
C GLN A 168 9.10 6.33 0.22
N TYR A 169 8.91 5.59 1.31
CA TYR A 169 7.76 4.71 1.47
C TYR A 169 6.50 5.51 1.79
N SER A 170 5.35 5.05 1.31
CA SER A 170 4.08 5.76 1.51
C SER A 170 3.36 5.38 2.80
N TYR A 171 3.72 4.26 3.44
CA TYR A 171 3.20 3.88 4.75
C TYR A 171 3.98 4.59 5.85
N GLN A 172 3.76 5.87 5.98
CA GLN A 172 4.37 6.72 7.01
C GLN A 172 3.31 7.62 7.61
N PHE A 173 3.54 8.06 8.84
CA PHE A 173 2.74 9.11 9.41
C PHE A 173 2.86 10.41 8.60
N VAL A 174 1.82 11.22 8.66
CA VAL A 174 1.71 12.48 7.91
C VAL A 174 2.92 13.39 8.17
N GLU A 175 3.37 13.43 9.42
CA GLU A 175 4.51 14.22 9.87
C GLU A 175 5.81 13.81 9.18
N ASN A 176 6.06 12.51 9.05
CA ASN A 176 7.26 11.99 8.37
C ASN A 176 7.24 12.35 6.88
N THR A 177 6.10 12.14 6.22
CA THR A 177 5.94 12.50 4.81
C THR A 177 6.09 14.00 4.59
N TYR A 178 5.54 14.81 5.50
CA TYR A 178 5.69 16.26 5.46
C TYR A 178 7.14 16.67 5.62
N ALA A 179 7.86 16.13 6.61
CA ALA A 179 9.27 16.42 6.85
C ALA A 179 10.15 16.07 5.64
N CYS A 180 10.01 14.85 5.11
CA CYS A 180 10.74 14.41 3.91
C CYS A 180 10.45 15.27 2.69
N SER A 181 9.18 15.60 2.46
CA SER A 181 8.76 16.46 1.35
C SER A 181 9.28 17.89 1.50
N LYS A 182 9.22 18.44 2.70
CA LYS A 182 9.74 19.78 3.01
C LYS A 182 11.26 19.84 2.85
N PHE A 183 11.97 18.82 3.34
CA PHE A 183 13.41 18.72 3.19
C PHE A 183 13.82 18.65 1.71
N SER A 184 13.24 17.72 0.94
CA SER A 184 13.59 17.54 -0.46
C SER A 184 13.21 18.72 -1.34
N LYS A 185 11.96 19.18 -1.26
CA LYS A 185 11.43 20.21 -2.15
C LYS A 185 11.66 21.62 -1.63
N GLY A 186 11.66 21.80 -0.32
CA GLY A 186 11.81 23.11 0.30
C GLY A 186 13.26 23.49 0.58
N SER A 187 14.05 22.57 1.12
CA SER A 187 15.43 22.85 1.53
C SER A 187 16.44 22.55 0.42
N ILE A 188 16.30 21.40 -0.27
CA ILE A 188 17.22 21.00 -1.36
C ILE A 188 16.80 21.57 -2.70
N ASP A 189 15.52 21.85 -2.91
CA ASP A 189 14.95 22.30 -4.19
C ASP A 189 15.01 21.23 -5.28
N THR A 190 14.87 19.96 -4.93
CA THR A 190 14.84 18.89 -5.92
C THR A 190 13.42 18.58 -6.40
N ALA A 191 13.27 18.33 -7.70
CA ALA A 191 12.09 17.70 -8.27
C ALA A 191 12.21 16.16 -8.29
N ASN A 192 13.39 15.61 -7.99
CA ASN A 192 13.69 14.18 -7.98
C ASN A 192 13.28 13.55 -6.62
N TRP A 193 11.97 13.56 -6.39
CA TRP A 193 11.36 13.00 -5.18
C TRP A 193 10.13 12.18 -5.57
N THR A 194 10.11 10.91 -5.17
CA THR A 194 8.98 10.02 -5.44
C THR A 194 8.68 9.13 -4.25
N MET A 195 7.45 8.68 -4.18
CA MET A 195 7.07 7.57 -3.30
C MET A 195 7.44 6.22 -3.93
N HIS A 196 7.48 5.18 -3.14
CA HIS A 196 7.92 3.85 -3.57
C HIS A 196 7.10 3.28 -4.74
N ASP A 197 5.83 3.64 -4.87
CA ASP A 197 4.93 3.16 -5.92
C ASP A 197 4.81 4.11 -7.12
N THR A 198 5.66 5.10 -7.20
CA THR A 198 5.83 5.90 -8.41
C THR A 198 7.23 5.67 -8.97
N PRO A 199 7.31 5.40 -10.22
CA PRO A 199 6.91 6.27 -11.33
C PRO A 199 5.42 6.21 -11.59
N ALA A 200 4.90 7.37 -11.99
CA ALA A 200 3.47 7.56 -12.24
C ALA A 200 2.87 6.56 -13.25
N ASN A 201 3.70 5.87 -14.00
CA ASN A 201 3.31 4.89 -15.01
C ASN A 201 3.09 3.47 -14.45
N VAL A 202 3.44 3.24 -13.19
CA VAL A 202 3.32 1.94 -12.50
C VAL A 202 2.30 1.99 -11.37
N THR A 203 1.52 3.07 -11.30
CA THR A 203 0.46 3.15 -10.32
C THR A 203 -0.65 2.16 -10.67
N SER A 204 -1.24 1.57 -9.65
CA SER A 204 -2.38 0.67 -9.75
C SER A 204 -3.63 1.26 -10.41
N THR A 205 -3.54 2.41 -11.03
CA THR A 205 -4.70 3.26 -11.28
C THR A 205 -4.88 3.80 -12.69
N PRO A 206 -4.01 3.56 -13.69
CA PRO A 206 -4.24 4.17 -14.99
C PRO A 206 -5.60 3.79 -15.59
N GLY A 207 -5.96 2.52 -15.55
CA GLY A 207 -7.23 2.05 -16.08
C GLY A 207 -8.44 2.51 -15.26
N PHE A 208 -8.33 2.57 -13.94
CA PHE A 208 -9.38 3.16 -13.10
C PHE A 208 -9.60 4.63 -13.44
N ARG A 209 -8.53 5.39 -13.57
CA ARG A 209 -8.62 6.82 -13.93
C ARG A 209 -9.17 7.03 -15.32
N ASP A 210 -8.82 6.17 -16.25
CA ASP A 210 -9.34 6.22 -17.61
C ASP A 210 -10.85 5.98 -17.65
N ALA A 211 -11.37 5.12 -16.78
CA ALA A 211 -12.81 4.93 -16.59
C ALA A 211 -13.46 5.94 -15.64
N GLY A 212 -12.68 6.85 -15.04
CA GLY A 212 -13.20 7.87 -14.13
C GLY A 212 -13.35 7.44 -12.67
N PHE A 213 -12.85 6.27 -12.29
CA PHE A 213 -12.91 5.81 -10.90
C PHE A 213 -11.73 6.30 -10.07
N ASP A 214 -11.98 6.55 -8.79
CA ASP A 214 -10.92 6.67 -7.79
C ASP A 214 -10.67 5.29 -7.17
N ASN A 215 -9.44 4.84 -7.21
CA ASN A 215 -9.06 3.52 -6.73
C ASN A 215 -9.17 3.32 -5.20
N PHE A 216 -9.42 4.38 -4.46
CA PHE A 216 -9.61 4.36 -2.99
C PHE A 216 -11.00 4.84 -2.57
N GLY A 217 -11.94 4.95 -3.51
CA GLY A 217 -13.24 5.54 -3.27
C GLY A 217 -14.19 4.73 -2.37
N PRO A 218 -14.23 3.38 -2.45
CA PRO A 218 -15.17 2.59 -1.66
C PRO A 218 -14.91 2.66 -0.16
N SER A 219 -15.98 2.68 0.63
CA SER A 219 -15.88 2.42 2.05
C SER A 219 -15.76 0.90 2.32
N TYR A 220 -15.23 0.52 3.47
CA TYR A 220 -15.11 -0.90 3.81
C TYR A 220 -16.47 -1.60 3.94
N LYS A 221 -17.49 -0.84 4.34
CA LYS A 221 -18.86 -1.34 4.43
C LYS A 221 -19.44 -1.73 3.06
N ASP A 222 -19.09 -1.00 2.02
CA ASP A 222 -19.60 -1.27 0.66
C ASP A 222 -19.25 -2.68 0.18
N TRP A 223 -18.10 -3.21 0.59
CA TRP A 223 -17.73 -4.59 0.25
C TRP A 223 -18.65 -5.64 0.87
N GLY A 224 -19.19 -5.36 2.06
CA GLY A 224 -20.14 -6.24 2.74
C GLY A 224 -21.60 -6.04 2.34
N ASP A 225 -21.93 -4.93 1.70
CA ASP A 225 -23.31 -4.61 1.26
C ASP A 225 -23.64 -5.16 -0.15
N ALA A 226 -22.69 -5.86 -0.80
CA ALA A 226 -22.86 -6.44 -2.12
C ALA A 226 -23.64 -7.76 -2.09
N ASP A 227 -24.39 -8.06 -3.18
CA ASP A 227 -24.92 -9.41 -3.41
C ASP A 227 -23.83 -10.34 -3.94
N THR A 228 -22.93 -9.79 -4.76
CA THR A 228 -21.79 -10.52 -5.34
C THR A 228 -20.53 -9.67 -5.27
N LEU A 229 -19.46 -10.24 -4.74
CA LEU A 229 -18.15 -9.61 -4.65
C LEU A 229 -17.12 -10.38 -5.49
N MET A 230 -16.57 -9.73 -6.53
CA MET A 230 -15.43 -10.26 -7.27
C MET A 230 -14.13 -9.79 -6.61
N ILE A 231 -13.19 -10.72 -6.40
CA ILE A 231 -11.91 -10.51 -5.73
C ILE A 231 -10.80 -10.93 -6.68
N CYS A 232 -9.98 -9.97 -7.13
CA CYS A 232 -8.93 -10.21 -8.12
C CYS A 232 -7.53 -10.01 -7.54
N GLY A 233 -6.68 -11.04 -7.66
CA GLY A 233 -5.25 -10.97 -7.35
C GLY A 233 -4.92 -10.70 -5.89
N THR A 234 -5.76 -11.15 -4.94
CA THR A 234 -5.51 -10.97 -3.50
C THR A 234 -6.33 -11.94 -2.65
N ASP A 235 -5.95 -12.01 -1.38
CA ASP A 235 -6.78 -12.53 -0.31
C ASP A 235 -6.96 -11.48 0.79
N PRO A 236 -8.15 -10.87 0.93
CA PRO A 236 -8.42 -9.92 2.00
C PRO A 236 -8.30 -10.53 3.40
N TYR A 237 -8.58 -11.82 3.57
CA TYR A 237 -8.40 -12.51 4.85
C TYR A 237 -6.95 -12.46 5.33
N GLU A 238 -6.00 -12.76 4.44
CA GLU A 238 -4.58 -12.74 4.77
C GLU A 238 -4.01 -11.31 4.84
N THR A 239 -4.44 -10.43 3.93
CA THR A 239 -3.79 -9.13 3.72
C THR A 239 -4.50 -7.96 4.40
N LYS A 240 -5.80 -8.08 4.65
CA LYS A 240 -6.68 -7.05 5.22
C LYS A 240 -7.63 -7.66 6.25
N THR A 241 -7.08 -8.46 7.14
CA THR A 241 -7.80 -9.32 8.08
C THR A 241 -9.01 -8.64 8.75
N MET A 242 -8.85 -7.38 9.18
CA MET A 242 -9.95 -6.67 9.83
C MET A 242 -11.09 -6.32 8.88
N ILE A 243 -10.79 -5.95 7.63
CA ILE A 243 -11.83 -5.70 6.62
C ILE A 243 -12.59 -7.00 6.32
N PHE A 244 -11.86 -8.08 6.15
CA PHE A 244 -12.48 -9.38 5.89
C PHE A 244 -13.38 -9.80 7.05
N ASN A 245 -12.86 -9.81 8.27
CA ASN A 245 -13.60 -10.29 9.43
C ASN A 245 -14.82 -9.45 9.80
N GLN A 246 -14.73 -8.13 9.64
CA GLN A 246 -15.80 -7.23 10.08
C GLN A 246 -16.85 -6.93 9.02
N PHE A 247 -16.48 -6.98 7.74
CA PHE A 247 -17.39 -6.59 6.66
C PHE A 247 -17.69 -7.72 5.67
N MET A 248 -16.69 -8.47 5.23
CA MET A 248 -16.87 -9.49 4.20
C MET A 248 -17.38 -10.81 4.78
N ARG A 249 -16.77 -11.29 5.85
CA ARG A 249 -17.14 -12.57 6.47
C ARG A 249 -18.61 -12.62 6.89
N PRO A 250 -19.18 -11.64 7.61
CA PRO A 250 -20.60 -11.65 7.94
C PRO A 250 -21.51 -11.67 6.70
N ALA A 251 -21.12 -10.98 5.63
CA ALA A 251 -21.86 -10.98 4.37
C ALA A 251 -21.80 -12.36 3.67
N ILE A 252 -20.64 -12.99 3.63
CA ILE A 252 -20.46 -14.35 3.10
C ILE A 252 -21.31 -15.34 3.91
N ASP A 253 -21.29 -15.25 5.24
CA ASP A 253 -22.11 -16.09 6.13
C ASP A 253 -23.63 -15.88 5.90
N SER A 254 -24.01 -14.69 5.45
CA SER A 254 -25.40 -14.33 5.09
C SER A 254 -25.77 -14.61 3.63
N GLY A 255 -24.89 -15.25 2.85
CA GLY A 255 -25.19 -15.70 1.49
C GLY A 255 -24.63 -14.83 0.36
N MET A 256 -23.80 -13.81 0.65
CA MET A 256 -23.07 -13.07 -0.38
C MET A 256 -22.24 -14.03 -1.24
N LYS A 257 -22.41 -13.95 -2.55
CA LYS A 257 -21.60 -14.72 -3.50
C LYS A 257 -20.23 -14.08 -3.69
N THR A 258 -19.19 -14.90 -3.83
CA THR A 258 -17.83 -14.41 -4.09
C THR A 258 -17.23 -15.06 -5.32
N ILE A 259 -16.61 -14.27 -6.19
CA ILE A 259 -15.88 -14.72 -7.37
C ILE A 259 -14.41 -14.41 -7.15
N TRP A 260 -13.57 -15.43 -7.13
CA TRP A 260 -12.15 -15.30 -6.87
C TRP A 260 -11.35 -15.54 -8.15
N VAL A 261 -10.68 -14.51 -8.64
CA VAL A 261 -9.78 -14.57 -9.79
C VAL A 261 -8.35 -14.54 -9.27
N ASN A 262 -7.77 -15.72 -9.10
CA ASN A 262 -6.45 -15.91 -8.49
C ASN A 262 -5.72 -17.09 -9.13
N VAL A 263 -4.40 -17.12 -8.97
CA VAL A 263 -3.53 -18.20 -9.46
C VAL A 263 -3.45 -19.41 -8.51
N ARG A 264 -3.87 -19.24 -7.26
CA ARG A 264 -3.85 -20.28 -6.21
C ARG A 264 -5.05 -20.17 -5.29
N GLU A 265 -5.39 -21.27 -4.67
CA GLU A 265 -6.34 -21.26 -3.55
C GLU A 265 -5.72 -20.58 -2.33
N THR A 266 -6.55 -19.81 -1.60
CA THR A 266 -6.15 -19.02 -0.43
C THR A 266 -7.09 -19.30 0.74
N ALA A 267 -6.69 -18.91 1.95
CA ALA A 267 -7.47 -19.18 3.16
C ALA A 267 -8.85 -18.50 3.13
N GLY A 268 -8.94 -17.27 2.63
CA GLY A 268 -10.23 -16.57 2.46
C GLY A 268 -11.15 -17.24 1.44
N LEU A 269 -10.59 -17.74 0.34
CA LEU A 269 -11.32 -18.53 -0.65
C LEU A 269 -11.81 -19.85 -0.04
N ALA A 270 -10.94 -20.57 0.68
CA ALA A 270 -11.33 -21.83 1.34
C ALA A 270 -12.48 -21.61 2.32
N TYR A 271 -12.44 -20.49 3.07
CA TYR A 271 -13.54 -20.09 3.93
C TYR A 271 -14.85 -19.89 3.13
N ALA A 272 -14.81 -19.10 2.05
CA ALA A 272 -16.00 -18.84 1.23
C ALA A 272 -16.54 -20.12 0.57
N LYS A 273 -15.67 -21.02 0.10
CA LYS A 273 -16.05 -22.36 -0.40
C LYS A 273 -16.77 -23.18 0.68
N SER A 274 -16.33 -23.13 1.91
CA SER A 274 -16.98 -23.86 3.03
C SER A 274 -18.42 -23.40 3.31
N ARG A 275 -18.78 -22.20 2.83
CA ARG A 275 -20.14 -21.65 2.91
C ARG A 275 -20.98 -21.91 1.65
N GLY A 276 -20.41 -22.51 0.62
CA GLY A 276 -21.09 -22.80 -0.64
C GLY A 276 -21.27 -21.56 -1.56
N ASN A 277 -20.62 -20.45 -1.25
CA ASN A 277 -20.86 -19.15 -1.91
C ASN A 277 -19.67 -18.67 -2.75
N ALA A 278 -18.76 -19.57 -3.15
CA ALA A 278 -17.56 -19.19 -3.88
C ALA A 278 -17.46 -19.83 -5.25
N LEU A 279 -17.13 -19.02 -6.24
CA LEU A 279 -16.68 -19.45 -7.55
C LEU A 279 -15.18 -19.14 -7.67
N PHE A 280 -14.37 -20.12 -8.01
CA PHE A 280 -12.93 -19.97 -8.15
C PHE A 280 -12.50 -20.09 -9.60
N LEU A 281 -12.04 -18.99 -10.19
CA LEU A 281 -11.38 -18.94 -11.48
C LEU A 281 -9.87 -19.01 -11.20
N GLN A 282 -9.31 -20.21 -11.25
CA GLN A 282 -7.87 -20.43 -11.07
C GLN A 282 -7.15 -20.21 -12.39
N ILE A 283 -6.86 -18.97 -12.69
CA ILE A 283 -6.27 -18.56 -13.96
C ILE A 283 -4.75 -18.73 -13.98
N ASP A 284 -4.20 -18.96 -15.16
CA ASP A 284 -2.76 -18.87 -15.38
C ASP A 284 -2.28 -17.42 -15.19
N PRO A 285 -1.07 -17.19 -14.63
CA PRO A 285 -0.55 -15.86 -14.39
C PRO A 285 -0.52 -14.98 -15.65
N GLY A 286 -1.09 -13.76 -15.56
CA GLY A 286 -1.11 -12.80 -16.67
C GLY A 286 -2.30 -12.91 -17.61
N THR A 287 -3.25 -13.79 -17.34
CA THR A 287 -4.43 -14.02 -18.19
C THR A 287 -5.71 -13.34 -17.67
N ASP A 288 -5.58 -12.44 -16.71
CA ASP A 288 -6.72 -11.70 -16.10
C ASP A 288 -7.55 -10.96 -17.15
N THR A 289 -6.90 -10.28 -18.08
CA THR A 289 -7.54 -9.41 -19.06
C THR A 289 -8.49 -10.16 -20.00
N PRO A 290 -8.11 -11.27 -20.67
CA PRO A 290 -9.03 -12.07 -21.47
C PRO A 290 -10.23 -12.58 -20.67
N VAL A 291 -10.01 -13.07 -19.45
CA VAL A 291 -11.08 -13.60 -18.59
C VAL A 291 -12.12 -12.52 -18.25
N LEU A 292 -11.66 -11.33 -17.81
CA LEU A 292 -12.56 -10.22 -17.51
C LEU A 292 -13.27 -9.70 -18.77
N GLY A 293 -12.56 -9.66 -19.90
CA GLY A 293 -13.12 -9.29 -21.20
C GLY A 293 -14.22 -10.26 -21.65
N ALA A 294 -14.02 -11.56 -21.42
CA ALA A 294 -14.99 -12.59 -21.75
C ALA A 294 -16.22 -12.56 -20.84
N ILE A 295 -16.03 -12.35 -19.53
CA ILE A 295 -17.16 -12.11 -18.60
C ILE A 295 -17.98 -10.91 -19.06
N ALA A 296 -17.34 -9.82 -19.44
CA ALA A 296 -17.99 -8.63 -19.98
C ALA A 296 -18.74 -8.95 -21.26
N ARG A 297 -18.17 -9.75 -22.18
CA ARG A 297 -18.83 -10.17 -23.42
C ARG A 297 -20.11 -10.95 -23.16
N VAL A 298 -20.08 -11.92 -22.24
CA VAL A 298 -21.29 -12.70 -21.88
C VAL A 298 -22.39 -11.77 -21.36
N ILE A 299 -22.04 -10.79 -20.52
CA ILE A 299 -23.01 -9.79 -20.01
C ILE A 299 -23.62 -8.98 -21.15
N LEU A 300 -22.78 -8.50 -22.09
CA LEU A 300 -23.19 -7.67 -23.21
C LEU A 300 -24.03 -8.42 -24.25
N GLU A 301 -23.71 -9.70 -24.52
CA GLU A 301 -24.47 -10.55 -25.43
C GLU A 301 -25.86 -10.88 -24.90
N ASN A 302 -26.01 -10.95 -23.57
CA ASN A 302 -27.28 -11.24 -22.92
C ASN A 302 -28.09 -9.97 -22.55
N GLY A 303 -27.55 -8.76 -22.78
CA GLY A 303 -28.20 -7.50 -22.40
C GLY A 303 -28.36 -7.32 -20.89
N TRP A 304 -27.41 -7.88 -20.10
CA TRP A 304 -27.44 -7.80 -18.64
C TRP A 304 -26.71 -6.57 -18.10
N GLU A 305 -26.21 -5.70 -18.97
CA GLU A 305 -25.59 -4.45 -18.56
C GLU A 305 -26.59 -3.51 -17.85
N ASP A 306 -26.10 -2.68 -16.92
CA ASP A 306 -26.90 -1.67 -16.24
C ASP A 306 -27.10 -0.43 -17.13
N SER A 307 -28.01 -0.55 -18.09
CA SER A 307 -28.26 0.48 -19.11
C SER A 307 -28.71 1.81 -18.53
N ASP A 308 -29.49 1.78 -17.44
CA ASP A 308 -29.96 3.01 -16.78
C ASP A 308 -28.81 3.74 -16.09
N TRP A 309 -27.93 3.01 -15.41
CA TRP A 309 -26.75 3.60 -14.80
C TRP A 309 -25.79 4.15 -15.85
N ILE A 310 -25.54 3.39 -16.93
CA ILE A 310 -24.69 3.81 -18.04
C ILE A 310 -25.24 5.08 -18.67
N LYS A 311 -26.52 5.11 -19.02
CA LYS A 311 -27.16 6.28 -19.63
C LYS A 311 -27.07 7.55 -18.77
N ASN A 312 -27.21 7.41 -17.46
CA ASN A 312 -27.30 8.55 -16.56
C ASN A 312 -25.94 9.01 -16.04
N TRP A 313 -24.95 8.13 -15.96
CA TRP A 313 -23.69 8.40 -15.26
C TRP A 313 -22.44 8.29 -16.11
N VAL A 314 -22.51 7.65 -17.29
CA VAL A 314 -21.36 7.51 -18.20
C VAL A 314 -21.42 8.59 -19.28
N ASN A 315 -20.30 9.27 -19.48
CA ASN A 315 -20.18 10.29 -20.52
C ASN A 315 -19.63 9.68 -21.81
N ASP A 316 -20.39 9.75 -22.87
CA ASP A 316 -19.98 9.30 -24.20
C ASP A 316 -19.05 10.28 -24.94
N LYS A 317 -18.87 11.48 -24.41
CA LYS A 317 -18.02 12.49 -25.04
C LYS A 317 -16.56 12.27 -24.65
N TRP A 318 -15.76 11.92 -25.61
CA TRP A 318 -14.32 11.97 -25.52
C TRP A 318 -13.83 13.40 -25.31
N GLY A 319 -12.87 13.57 -24.45
CA GLY A 319 -12.17 14.83 -24.41
C GLY A 319 -11.98 15.39 -23.04
N SER A 320 -11.40 14.62 -22.16
CA SER A 320 -10.76 15.28 -21.06
C SER A 320 -9.36 15.71 -21.45
N SER A 321 -9.14 16.99 -21.42
CA SER A 321 -7.82 17.60 -21.52
C SER A 321 -6.89 17.23 -20.36
N SER A 322 -7.35 16.48 -19.37
CA SER A 322 -6.60 16.16 -18.16
C SER A 322 -5.64 14.98 -18.30
N GLY A 323 -5.65 14.30 -19.42
CA GLY A 323 -4.71 13.20 -19.71
C GLY A 323 -4.95 11.88 -18.98
N PHE A 324 -5.92 11.80 -18.06
CA PHE A 324 -6.19 10.61 -17.27
C PHE A 324 -7.67 10.23 -17.16
N GLY A 325 -8.52 10.73 -18.03
CA GLY A 325 -9.95 10.40 -17.98
C GLY A 325 -10.66 10.79 -16.69
N GLN A 326 -10.00 11.39 -15.76
CA GLN A 326 -10.64 11.94 -14.58
C GLN A 326 -11.56 13.05 -15.01
N GLY A 327 -12.84 12.81 -14.89
CA GLY A 327 -13.83 13.86 -14.99
C GLY A 327 -13.37 15.03 -14.12
N THR A 328 -13.48 16.23 -14.65
CA THR A 328 -13.48 17.41 -13.80
C THR A 328 -14.68 17.33 -12.89
N ARG A 329 -14.74 18.12 -11.82
CA ARG A 329 -15.87 18.16 -10.87
C ARG A 329 -17.26 18.20 -11.53
N ASN A 330 -17.35 18.56 -12.78
CA ASN A 330 -18.59 18.78 -13.53
C ASN A 330 -18.80 17.76 -14.66
N THR A 331 -17.93 16.80 -14.83
CA THR A 331 -18.06 15.74 -15.84
C THR A 331 -18.30 14.42 -15.15
N PRO A 332 -19.39 13.71 -15.45
CA PRO A 332 -19.58 12.33 -15.03
C PRO A 332 -18.44 11.45 -15.54
N TRP A 333 -18.39 10.23 -15.08
CA TRP A 333 -17.36 9.29 -15.50
C TRP A 333 -17.28 9.17 -17.01
N GLN A 334 -16.05 9.03 -17.51
CA GLN A 334 -15.78 8.87 -18.93
C GLN A 334 -15.42 7.41 -19.18
N TRP A 335 -16.11 6.82 -20.12
CA TRP A 335 -15.73 5.50 -20.60
C TRP A 335 -14.55 5.61 -21.57
N ARG A 336 -13.46 4.99 -21.18
CA ARG A 336 -12.27 4.97 -21.97
C ARG A 336 -11.52 3.65 -21.77
N THR A 337 -11.53 2.82 -22.77
CA THR A 337 -10.71 1.60 -22.76
C THR A 337 -9.54 1.79 -23.71
N THR A 338 -8.35 1.52 -23.21
CA THR A 338 -7.13 1.59 -24.01
C THR A 338 -6.50 0.21 -24.06
N TRP A 339 -6.58 -0.41 -25.23
CA TRP A 339 -5.82 -1.62 -25.54
C TRP A 339 -4.79 -1.26 -26.58
N GLY A 340 -3.53 -1.18 -26.20
CA GLY A 340 -2.48 -0.80 -27.12
C GLY A 340 -2.77 0.57 -27.77
N LYS A 341 -3.10 0.55 -29.06
CA LYS A 341 -3.40 1.76 -29.83
C LYS A 341 -4.88 2.10 -29.93
N PHE A 342 -5.76 1.27 -29.41
CA PHE A 342 -7.21 1.45 -29.54
C PHE A 342 -7.78 2.18 -28.33
N GLN A 343 -8.61 3.16 -28.59
CA GLN A 343 -9.33 3.92 -27.58
C GLN A 343 -10.81 3.88 -27.93
N THR A 344 -11.63 3.43 -26.98
CA THR A 344 -13.07 3.44 -27.12
C THR A 344 -13.65 4.76 -26.58
N LYS A 345 -14.73 5.21 -27.17
CA LYS A 345 -15.42 6.48 -26.84
C LYS A 345 -16.83 6.17 -26.38
N GLY A 346 -17.02 5.96 -25.11
CA GLY A 346 -18.33 5.66 -24.57
C GLY A 346 -18.72 4.18 -24.65
N PHE A 347 -19.93 3.89 -24.22
CA PHE A 347 -20.41 2.53 -24.05
C PHE A 347 -20.57 1.77 -25.37
N GLU A 348 -21.21 2.37 -26.36
CA GLU A 348 -21.49 1.70 -27.63
C GLU A 348 -20.20 1.30 -28.37
N ASP A 349 -19.20 2.17 -28.34
CA ASP A 349 -17.90 1.89 -28.94
C ASP A 349 -17.17 0.79 -28.16
N TYR A 350 -17.24 0.79 -26.83
CA TYR A 350 -16.71 -0.30 -26.01
C TYR A 350 -17.43 -1.63 -26.31
N LYS A 351 -18.77 -1.64 -26.36
CA LYS A 351 -19.57 -2.84 -26.67
C LYS A 351 -19.14 -3.43 -28.02
N LYS A 352 -19.09 -2.60 -29.05
CA LYS A 352 -18.63 -3.00 -30.38
C LYS A 352 -17.21 -3.55 -30.36
N TRP A 353 -16.31 -2.85 -29.66
CA TRP A 353 -14.93 -3.28 -29.52
C TRP A 353 -14.83 -4.65 -28.81
N ASN A 354 -15.44 -4.80 -27.63
CA ASN A 354 -15.38 -6.04 -26.85
C ASN A 354 -15.90 -7.24 -27.66
N LEU A 355 -17.05 -7.09 -28.32
CA LEU A 355 -17.64 -8.14 -29.16
C LEU A 355 -16.80 -8.52 -30.39
N SER A 356 -15.91 -7.63 -30.84
CA SER A 356 -15.00 -7.87 -31.95
C SER A 356 -13.66 -8.52 -31.55
N GLN A 357 -13.34 -8.53 -30.26
CA GLN A 357 -12.05 -9.08 -29.80
C GLN A 357 -12.11 -10.61 -29.71
N LYS A 358 -11.16 -11.28 -30.35
CA LYS A 358 -11.09 -12.74 -30.34
C LYS A 358 -10.78 -13.30 -28.94
N ASP A 359 -9.91 -12.64 -28.20
CA ASP A 359 -9.51 -13.02 -26.84
C ASP A 359 -10.58 -12.71 -25.76
N CYS A 360 -11.63 -11.97 -26.12
CA CYS A 360 -12.83 -11.81 -25.28
C CYS A 360 -13.90 -12.89 -25.58
N ASP A 361 -13.70 -13.80 -26.55
CA ASP A 361 -14.57 -14.94 -26.72
C ASP A 361 -14.45 -15.88 -25.52
N PRO A 362 -15.56 -16.29 -24.85
CA PRO A 362 -15.48 -17.10 -23.64
C PRO A 362 -14.68 -18.39 -23.78
N LYS A 363 -14.78 -19.06 -24.94
CA LYS A 363 -14.03 -20.30 -25.18
C LYS A 363 -12.55 -20.04 -25.37
N VAL A 364 -12.22 -18.99 -26.13
CA VAL A 364 -10.81 -18.59 -26.35
C VAL A 364 -10.18 -18.09 -25.03
N ALA A 365 -10.91 -17.27 -24.27
CA ALA A 365 -10.42 -16.80 -22.98
C ALA A 365 -10.21 -17.94 -21.98
N ALA A 366 -11.09 -18.94 -21.98
CA ALA A 366 -10.99 -20.13 -21.14
C ALA A 366 -9.73 -20.97 -21.51
N GLU A 367 -9.48 -21.14 -22.81
CA GLU A 367 -8.24 -21.80 -23.29
C GLU A 367 -6.99 -21.03 -22.89
N ILE A 368 -6.97 -19.70 -23.07
CA ILE A 368 -5.83 -18.84 -22.70
C ILE A 368 -5.55 -18.91 -21.19
N ALA A 369 -6.61 -18.93 -20.38
CA ALA A 369 -6.50 -18.88 -18.92
C ALA A 369 -6.43 -20.27 -18.26
N ASN A 370 -6.58 -21.34 -19.05
CA ASN A 370 -6.60 -22.73 -18.59
C ASN A 370 -7.68 -22.99 -17.52
N ILE A 371 -8.90 -22.50 -17.77
CA ILE A 371 -10.07 -22.68 -16.89
C ILE A 371 -11.26 -23.27 -17.66
N PRO A 372 -12.22 -23.92 -16.96
CA PRO A 372 -13.48 -24.32 -17.57
C PRO A 372 -14.28 -23.11 -18.06
N VAL A 373 -14.78 -23.15 -19.29
CA VAL A 373 -15.54 -22.03 -19.88
C VAL A 373 -16.83 -21.73 -19.10
N GLU A 374 -17.41 -22.74 -18.47
CA GLU A 374 -18.61 -22.64 -17.64
C GLU A 374 -18.41 -21.66 -16.47
N GLN A 375 -17.20 -21.56 -15.96
CA GLN A 375 -16.87 -20.61 -14.88
C GLN A 375 -16.96 -19.15 -15.35
N ILE A 376 -16.66 -18.86 -16.61
CA ILE A 376 -16.83 -17.53 -17.21
C ILE A 376 -18.32 -17.16 -17.28
N TYR A 377 -19.15 -18.09 -17.77
CA TYR A 377 -20.59 -17.89 -17.81
C TYR A 377 -21.18 -17.72 -16.41
N GLN A 378 -20.78 -18.56 -15.47
CA GLN A 378 -21.23 -18.48 -14.08
C GLN A 378 -20.85 -17.15 -13.42
N ALA A 379 -19.63 -16.67 -13.69
CA ALA A 379 -19.18 -15.37 -13.17
C ALA A 379 -20.02 -14.22 -13.73
N ALA A 380 -20.32 -14.22 -15.02
CA ALA A 380 -21.19 -13.24 -15.66
C ALA A 380 -22.61 -13.25 -15.08
N GLU A 381 -23.18 -14.43 -14.88
CA GLU A 381 -24.50 -14.58 -14.24
C GLU A 381 -24.51 -14.01 -12.82
N TRP A 382 -23.51 -14.36 -12.03
CA TRP A 382 -23.44 -13.89 -10.64
C TRP A 382 -23.23 -12.38 -10.53
N LEU A 383 -22.57 -11.77 -11.51
CA LEU A 383 -22.32 -10.32 -11.49
C LEU A 383 -23.49 -9.49 -12.02
N ALA A 384 -24.22 -9.97 -13.04
CA ALA A 384 -25.08 -9.06 -13.79
C ALA A 384 -26.45 -9.61 -14.19
N LYS A 385 -26.68 -10.92 -14.17
CA LYS A 385 -27.98 -11.50 -14.54
C LYS A 385 -29.06 -10.98 -13.57
N PRO A 386 -30.13 -10.36 -14.06
CA PRO A 386 -31.23 -9.88 -13.23
C PRO A 386 -31.77 -11.00 -12.33
N LYS A 387 -32.13 -10.65 -11.10
CA LYS A 387 -32.80 -11.56 -10.16
C LYS A 387 -34.18 -11.96 -10.66
N ALA A 388 -34.79 -12.98 -10.07
CA ALA A 388 -36.09 -13.47 -10.46
C ALA A 388 -37.22 -12.42 -10.37
N ASP A 389 -37.06 -11.45 -9.46
CA ASP A 389 -37.98 -10.31 -9.29
C ASP A 389 -37.67 -9.14 -10.25
N GLY A 390 -36.72 -9.31 -11.18
CA GLY A 390 -36.28 -8.28 -12.11
C GLY A 390 -35.33 -7.25 -11.54
N THR A 391 -34.99 -7.31 -10.25
CA THR A 391 -34.03 -6.40 -9.65
C THR A 391 -32.60 -6.76 -10.07
N ARG A 392 -31.72 -5.79 -10.07
CA ARG A 392 -30.32 -5.98 -10.43
C ARG A 392 -29.50 -6.54 -9.28
N VAL A 393 -28.48 -7.30 -9.63
CA VAL A 393 -27.44 -7.73 -8.68
C VAL A 393 -26.62 -6.52 -8.24
N LYS A 394 -26.40 -6.37 -6.96
CA LYS A 394 -25.41 -5.45 -6.43
C LYS A 394 -24.02 -6.08 -6.55
N ALA A 395 -23.32 -5.76 -7.61
CA ALA A 395 -21.98 -6.28 -7.87
C ALA A 395 -20.91 -5.31 -7.40
N SER A 396 -19.94 -5.81 -6.64
CA SER A 396 -18.72 -5.08 -6.28
C SER A 396 -17.48 -5.81 -6.79
N LEU A 397 -16.48 -5.05 -7.23
CA LEU A 397 -15.23 -5.61 -7.79
C LEU A 397 -14.03 -5.03 -7.04
N GLY A 398 -13.33 -5.89 -6.31
CA GLY A 398 -12.17 -5.51 -5.53
C GLY A 398 -10.87 -6.10 -6.09
N ILE A 399 -9.82 -5.31 -6.14
CA ILE A 399 -8.53 -5.72 -6.66
C ILE A 399 -7.40 -5.45 -5.67
N GLU A 400 -6.27 -6.14 -5.83
CA GLU A 400 -5.00 -5.81 -5.18
C GLU A 400 -3.78 -6.19 -6.03
N LYS A 401 -2.61 -6.20 -5.43
CA LYS A 401 -1.30 -6.19 -6.09
C LYS A 401 -1.06 -7.33 -7.07
N GLY A 402 -1.52 -8.54 -6.78
CA GLY A 402 -1.39 -9.67 -7.70
C GLY A 402 -2.08 -9.43 -9.04
N PHE A 403 -3.14 -8.64 -9.05
CA PHE A 403 -3.89 -8.31 -10.25
C PHE A 403 -3.24 -7.18 -11.07
N TYR A 404 -3.03 -6.02 -10.45
CA TYR A 404 -2.58 -4.86 -11.22
C TYR A 404 -1.05 -4.78 -11.43
N TRP A 405 -0.28 -5.65 -10.78
CA TRP A 405 1.17 -5.69 -11.01
C TRP A 405 1.59 -6.62 -12.14
N SER A 406 0.71 -7.47 -12.61
CA SER A 406 0.98 -8.34 -13.78
C SER A 406 0.87 -7.57 -15.10
N ASN A 407 -0.25 -6.87 -15.34
CA ASN A 407 -0.49 -6.06 -16.52
C ASN A 407 -1.31 -4.82 -16.15
N ASN A 408 -0.65 -3.87 -15.52
CA ASN A 408 -1.25 -2.75 -14.81
C ASN A 408 -2.41 -2.07 -15.56
N THR A 409 -2.12 -1.44 -16.69
CA THR A 409 -3.12 -0.67 -17.44
C THR A 409 -4.18 -1.57 -18.06
N GLY A 410 -3.78 -2.70 -18.62
CA GLY A 410 -4.69 -3.67 -19.21
C GLY A 410 -5.68 -4.22 -18.20
N ASN A 411 -5.18 -4.74 -17.08
CA ASN A 411 -6.01 -5.31 -16.03
C ASN A 411 -6.94 -4.29 -15.38
N THR A 412 -6.44 -3.11 -15.05
CA THR A 412 -7.26 -2.06 -14.44
C THR A 412 -8.30 -1.47 -15.39
N ASN A 413 -8.04 -1.43 -16.69
CA ASN A 413 -9.04 -1.10 -17.71
C ASN A 413 -10.13 -2.17 -17.83
N ALA A 414 -9.72 -3.45 -17.85
CA ALA A 414 -10.67 -4.55 -17.96
C ALA A 414 -11.63 -4.60 -16.78
N VAL A 415 -11.12 -4.51 -15.54
CA VAL A 415 -11.98 -4.52 -14.34
C VAL A 415 -12.85 -3.27 -14.25
N SER A 416 -12.35 -2.11 -14.65
CA SER A 416 -13.13 -0.87 -14.67
C SER A 416 -14.28 -0.93 -15.69
N SER A 417 -14.01 -1.49 -16.86
CA SER A 417 -15.01 -1.68 -17.89
C SER A 417 -16.09 -2.67 -17.45
N LEU A 418 -15.67 -3.81 -16.87
CA LEU A 418 -16.60 -4.78 -16.29
C LEU A 418 -17.44 -4.16 -15.17
N ALA A 419 -16.81 -3.41 -14.26
CA ALA A 419 -17.52 -2.71 -13.19
C ALA A 419 -18.55 -1.72 -13.75
N THR A 420 -18.20 -0.99 -14.80
CA THR A 420 -19.09 -0.01 -15.43
C THR A 420 -20.32 -0.68 -16.02
N ILE A 421 -20.18 -1.79 -16.73
CA ILE A 421 -21.36 -2.49 -17.27
C ILE A 421 -22.23 -3.13 -16.18
N CYS A 422 -21.65 -3.49 -15.04
CA CYS A 422 -22.39 -3.95 -13.86
C CYS A 422 -23.00 -2.81 -13.05
N GLY A 423 -22.78 -1.54 -13.42
CA GLY A 423 -23.22 -0.38 -12.65
C GLY A 423 -22.53 -0.24 -11.28
N ALA A 424 -21.34 -0.81 -11.13
CA ALA A 424 -20.54 -0.73 -9.90
C ALA A 424 -19.78 0.60 -9.81
N GLY A 425 -20.53 1.68 -9.64
CA GLY A 425 -20.02 3.03 -9.75
C GLY A 425 -20.37 3.93 -8.57
N GLY A 426 -20.06 3.54 -7.32
CA GLY A 426 -20.23 4.41 -6.16
C GLY A 426 -21.66 4.42 -5.58
N ARG A 427 -22.43 3.38 -5.82
CA ARG A 427 -23.67 3.08 -5.10
C ARG A 427 -23.37 2.11 -3.94
N PRO A 428 -24.13 2.13 -2.82
CA PRO A 428 -23.93 1.18 -1.73
C PRO A 428 -23.96 -0.28 -2.21
N GLY A 429 -22.92 -1.04 -1.92
CA GLY A 429 -22.76 -2.43 -2.37
C GLY A 429 -22.49 -2.60 -3.87
N GLN A 430 -22.27 -1.52 -4.62
CA GLN A 430 -21.97 -1.53 -6.05
C GLN A 430 -20.78 -0.61 -6.33
N VAL A 431 -19.59 -1.12 -6.03
CA VAL A 431 -18.35 -0.34 -6.07
C VAL A 431 -17.23 -1.10 -6.77
N VAL A 432 -16.25 -0.34 -7.26
CA VAL A 432 -15.00 -0.89 -7.78
C VAL A 432 -13.83 -0.15 -7.16
N GLY A 433 -12.78 -0.88 -6.78
CA GLY A 433 -11.60 -0.25 -6.21
C GLY A 433 -10.61 -1.25 -5.63
N ARG A 434 -9.62 -0.73 -4.95
CA ARG A 434 -8.69 -1.54 -4.17
C ARG A 434 -9.26 -1.82 -2.78
N PHE A 435 -9.09 -3.05 -2.30
CA PHE A 435 -9.40 -3.38 -0.91
C PHE A 435 -8.56 -2.61 0.09
N GLY A 436 -7.46 -2.11 -0.35
CA GLY A 436 -6.60 -1.27 0.42
C GLY A 436 -5.54 -0.66 -0.46
N GLY A 437 -4.83 0.27 0.05
CA GLY A 437 -3.79 0.96 -0.67
C GLY A 437 -2.69 1.38 0.26
N HIS A 438 -2.13 2.52 -0.01
CA HIS A 438 -1.13 3.12 0.83
C HIS A 438 -1.79 4.09 1.79
N GLN A 439 -1.38 4.04 3.06
CA GLN A 439 -1.56 5.19 3.93
C GLN A 439 -0.74 6.31 3.31
N ARG A 440 -1.37 7.10 2.49
CA ARG A 440 -0.71 8.27 1.94
C ARG A 440 -0.67 9.33 3.01
N GLY A 441 0.34 9.28 3.85
CA GLY A 441 0.67 10.40 4.71
C GLY A 441 0.76 11.67 3.88
N GLY A 442 -0.35 12.37 3.76
CA GLY A 442 -0.41 13.62 3.06
C GLY A 442 -0.16 13.54 1.59
N THR A 443 -0.66 12.51 0.98
CA THR A 443 -0.72 12.37 -0.45
C THR A 443 0.62 12.57 -1.16
N GLY A 444 1.09 11.55 -1.77
CA GLY A 444 2.26 11.60 -2.62
C GLY A 444 2.21 12.63 -3.74
N GLY A 445 1.15 13.33 -3.88
CA GLY A 445 1.09 14.50 -4.74
C GLY A 445 1.82 15.70 -4.17
N GLY A 446 2.32 15.60 -2.96
CA GLY A 446 3.05 16.69 -2.34
C GLY A 446 2.16 17.88 -2.10
N GLY A 447 1.01 17.67 -1.47
CA GLY A 447 0.17 18.77 -1.01
C GLY A 447 0.93 19.74 -0.11
N TYR A 448 1.88 19.23 0.64
CA TYR A 448 2.58 20.00 1.65
C TYR A 448 3.57 21.04 1.11
N SER A 449 4.47 20.67 0.23
CA SER A 449 5.49 21.60 -0.27
C SER A 449 5.38 21.90 -1.75
N ARG A 450 4.39 21.34 -2.42
CA ARG A 450 4.19 21.45 -3.86
C ARG A 450 4.15 22.88 -4.38
N ASN A 451 3.56 23.78 -3.59
CA ASN A 451 3.43 25.19 -3.96
C ASN A 451 4.66 26.02 -3.56
N LYS A 452 5.59 25.42 -2.82
CA LYS A 452 6.77 26.11 -2.28
C LYS A 452 8.07 25.60 -2.89
N SER A 453 8.03 24.71 -3.88
CA SER A 453 9.24 24.34 -4.61
C SER A 453 9.73 25.53 -5.40
N PRO A 454 10.97 25.99 -5.20
CA PRO A 454 11.56 27.09 -5.96
C PRO A 454 11.61 26.81 -7.46
N GLN A 455 11.68 25.54 -7.85
CA GLN A 455 11.61 25.16 -9.26
C GLN A 455 10.21 25.31 -9.88
N LYS A 456 9.22 25.74 -9.11
CA LYS A 456 7.89 25.97 -9.64
C LYS A 456 7.91 27.19 -10.56
N ARG A 457 7.76 26.93 -11.86
CA ARG A 457 7.54 28.01 -12.85
C ARG A 457 6.08 28.37 -12.89
N PRO A 458 5.72 29.65 -12.94
CA PRO A 458 4.35 30.09 -13.15
C PRO A 458 3.72 29.38 -14.35
N GLY A 459 2.49 28.90 -14.21
CA GLY A 459 1.71 28.30 -15.28
C GLY A 459 2.03 26.84 -15.64
N ARG A 460 3.01 26.19 -15.03
CA ARG A 460 3.31 24.78 -15.27
C ARG A 460 3.23 23.96 -13.99
N ARG A 461 2.39 22.91 -13.98
CA ARG A 461 2.53 21.83 -13.02
C ARG A 461 3.85 21.12 -13.29
N ARG A 462 4.78 21.15 -12.36
CA ARG A 462 5.91 20.25 -12.42
C ARG A 462 5.49 18.89 -11.95
N GLN A 463 5.68 17.92 -12.82
CA GLN A 463 5.70 16.53 -12.42
C GLN A 463 6.97 16.30 -11.61
N ALA A 464 6.87 15.51 -10.55
CA ALA A 464 8.05 14.96 -9.90
C ALA A 464 8.87 14.19 -10.95
N LEU A 465 10.17 14.31 -10.89
CA LEU A 465 11.05 13.43 -11.66
C LEU A 465 10.89 12.02 -11.09
N ASP A 466 11.01 11.06 -11.97
CA ASP A 466 10.99 9.65 -11.60
C ASP A 466 12.36 9.26 -11.05
N CYS A 467 12.46 9.04 -9.73
CA CYS A 467 13.73 8.70 -9.07
C CYS A 467 14.37 7.46 -9.66
N ASP A 468 13.60 6.43 -9.98
CA ASP A 468 14.13 5.17 -10.48
C ASP A 468 14.71 5.36 -11.89
N ARG A 469 13.96 6.04 -12.75
CA ARG A 469 14.42 6.37 -14.11
C ARG A 469 15.64 7.30 -14.09
N PHE A 470 15.63 8.27 -13.19
CA PHE A 470 16.72 9.24 -13.09
C PHE A 470 18.01 8.59 -12.60
N PHE A 471 17.90 7.65 -11.65
CA PHE A 471 18.99 6.80 -11.22
C PHE A 471 19.45 5.86 -12.35
N TYR A 472 18.53 5.16 -12.99
CA TYR A 472 18.83 4.24 -14.09
C TYR A 472 19.61 4.91 -15.22
N GLN A 473 19.31 6.18 -15.50
CA GLN A 473 20.01 7.01 -16.50
C GLN A 473 21.36 7.58 -16.04
N GLY A 474 21.81 7.26 -14.82
CA GLY A 474 23.05 7.77 -14.27
C GLY A 474 23.04 9.25 -13.91
N ASN A 475 21.88 9.83 -13.65
CA ASN A 475 21.74 11.25 -13.30
C ASN A 475 21.70 11.52 -11.79
N THR A 476 21.50 10.50 -10.97
CA THR A 476 21.49 10.64 -9.52
C THR A 476 22.90 10.52 -8.97
N ARG A 477 23.30 11.44 -8.11
CA ARG A 477 24.60 11.42 -7.42
C ARG A 477 24.47 11.10 -5.94
N PHE A 478 23.35 11.51 -5.35
CA PHE A 478 22.99 11.17 -3.98
C PHE A 478 21.57 10.64 -3.96
N ALA A 479 21.41 9.37 -3.62
CA ALA A 479 20.12 8.70 -3.49
C ALA A 479 19.78 8.53 -2.01
N HIS A 480 18.67 9.12 -1.57
CA HIS A 480 18.15 8.99 -0.21
C HIS A 480 16.91 8.10 -0.22
N VAL A 481 17.03 6.91 0.33
CA VAL A 481 15.96 5.93 0.43
C VAL A 481 15.40 5.96 1.85
N VAL A 482 14.09 6.08 2.00
CA VAL A 482 13.45 6.26 3.31
C VAL A 482 12.35 5.21 3.49
N GLY A 483 12.58 4.26 4.37
CA GLY A 483 11.62 3.26 4.81
C GLY A 483 11.09 2.34 3.71
N THR A 484 11.88 2.06 2.68
CA THR A 484 11.48 1.18 1.58
C THR A 484 12.64 0.31 1.09
N THR A 485 12.31 -0.87 0.57
CA THR A 485 13.24 -1.68 -0.20
C THR A 485 13.29 -1.14 -1.63
N TRP A 486 14.37 -0.46 -1.98
CA TRP A 486 14.43 0.20 -3.29
C TRP A 486 14.63 -0.81 -4.42
N ILE A 487 15.60 -1.70 -4.28
CA ILE A 487 16.00 -2.61 -5.36
C ILE A 487 15.04 -3.79 -5.50
N GLN A 488 14.56 -4.35 -4.38
CA GLN A 488 13.77 -5.58 -4.38
C GLN A 488 12.28 -5.37 -4.70
N ALA A 489 11.75 -4.18 -4.41
CA ALA A 489 10.31 -3.93 -4.47
C ALA A 489 9.87 -3.13 -5.71
N MET A 490 10.77 -2.81 -6.62
CA MET A 490 10.46 -1.95 -7.76
C MET A 490 10.33 -2.71 -9.07
N CYS A 491 9.49 -2.20 -9.95
CA CYS A 491 9.43 -2.68 -11.33
C CYS A 491 10.78 -2.48 -12.03
N GLY A 492 11.25 -3.52 -12.71
CA GLY A 492 12.56 -3.48 -13.36
C GLY A 492 13.73 -3.65 -12.39
N SER A 493 13.52 -4.31 -11.25
CA SER A 493 14.53 -4.52 -10.20
C SER A 493 15.84 -5.11 -10.74
N ALA A 494 15.81 -6.02 -11.71
CA ALA A 494 17.01 -6.57 -12.34
C ALA A 494 17.85 -5.47 -13.02
N GLY A 495 17.22 -4.56 -13.75
CA GLY A 495 17.92 -3.44 -14.38
C GLY A 495 18.42 -2.41 -13.37
N LEU A 496 17.66 -2.16 -12.29
CA LEU A 496 18.11 -1.29 -11.19
C LEU A 496 19.29 -1.90 -10.44
N ASN A 497 19.29 -3.22 -10.21
CA ASN A 497 20.41 -3.95 -9.60
C ASN A 497 21.70 -3.79 -10.43
N ALA A 498 21.62 -4.02 -11.73
CA ALA A 498 22.78 -3.85 -12.61
C ALA A 498 23.35 -2.41 -12.55
N LYS A 499 22.47 -1.41 -12.47
CA LYS A 499 22.89 -0.01 -12.32
C LYS A 499 23.40 0.31 -10.92
N PHE A 500 22.88 -0.34 -9.90
CA PHE A 500 23.40 -0.23 -8.55
C PHE A 500 24.83 -0.81 -8.47
N GLU A 501 25.05 -1.97 -9.06
CA GLU A 501 26.39 -2.53 -9.19
C GLU A 501 27.34 -1.57 -9.90
N GLU A 502 26.97 -1.04 -11.06
CA GLU A 502 27.77 -0.12 -11.85
C GLU A 502 28.10 1.19 -11.09
N TYR A 503 27.10 1.85 -10.50
CA TYR A 503 27.29 3.19 -9.94
C TYR A 503 27.76 3.20 -8.48
N VAL A 504 27.53 2.10 -7.74
CA VAL A 504 27.81 2.02 -6.30
C VAL A 504 28.85 0.96 -6.00
N THR A 505 28.52 -0.32 -6.24
CA THR A 505 29.35 -1.44 -5.76
C THR A 505 30.66 -1.58 -6.52
N MET A 506 30.63 -1.48 -7.84
CA MET A 506 31.81 -1.60 -8.71
C MET A 506 32.54 -0.27 -8.92
N ASN A 507 32.05 0.82 -8.35
CA ASN A 507 32.73 2.10 -8.47
C ASN A 507 34.12 2.03 -7.80
N PRO A 508 35.20 2.53 -8.43
CA PRO A 508 36.55 2.42 -7.91
C PRO A 508 36.80 3.20 -6.60
N HIS A 509 35.97 4.23 -6.36
CA HIS A 509 36.11 5.05 -5.15
C HIS A 509 35.33 4.42 -3.98
N GLN A 510 35.94 3.42 -3.35
CA GLN A 510 35.43 2.74 -2.17
C GLN A 510 36.06 3.31 -0.90
N VAL A 511 35.26 3.50 0.15
CA VAL A 511 35.71 3.97 1.44
C VAL A 511 36.57 2.88 2.12
N ARG A 512 37.75 3.24 2.55
CA ARG A 512 38.70 2.31 3.21
C ARG A 512 39.22 2.81 4.56
N SER A 513 38.81 4.01 4.96
CA SER A 513 39.27 4.67 6.19
C SER A 513 38.10 5.00 7.10
N PHE A 514 38.36 5.09 8.39
CA PHE A 514 37.43 5.63 9.39
C PHE A 514 37.56 7.16 9.57
N ASP A 515 38.53 7.78 8.91
CA ASP A 515 38.68 9.23 8.97
C ASP A 515 37.55 9.94 8.22
N LYS A 516 36.88 10.86 8.89
CA LYS A 516 35.76 11.58 8.34
C LYS A 516 36.07 12.37 7.07
N ALA A 517 37.27 12.99 7.03
CA ALA A 517 37.66 13.80 5.87
C ALA A 517 37.93 12.91 4.66
N GLU A 518 38.61 11.77 4.86
CA GLU A 518 38.89 10.79 3.82
C GLU A 518 37.60 10.12 3.30
N ILE A 519 36.65 9.82 4.18
CA ILE A 519 35.30 9.32 3.78
C ILE A 519 34.63 10.32 2.86
N ILE A 520 34.55 11.57 3.28
CA ILE A 520 33.89 12.64 2.52
C ILE A 520 34.58 12.82 1.17
N ASP A 521 35.90 12.89 1.14
CA ASP A 521 36.68 13.07 -0.09
C ASP A 521 36.49 11.90 -1.07
N THR A 522 36.55 10.68 -0.56
CA THR A 522 36.33 9.47 -1.37
C THR A 522 34.94 9.43 -1.98
N LEU A 523 33.90 9.74 -1.20
CA LEU A 523 32.53 9.74 -1.69
C LEU A 523 32.24 10.91 -2.64
N LYS A 524 32.88 12.07 -2.47
CA LYS A 524 32.84 13.16 -3.46
C LYS A 524 33.48 12.72 -4.78
N LYS A 525 34.63 12.08 -4.76
CA LYS A 525 35.29 11.51 -5.95
C LYS A 525 34.39 10.49 -6.66
N ARG A 526 33.68 9.64 -5.90
CA ARG A 526 32.69 8.72 -6.47
C ARG A 526 31.61 9.47 -7.23
N MET A 527 30.99 10.49 -6.64
CA MET A 527 29.95 11.28 -7.29
C MET A 527 30.48 12.01 -8.53
N ASP A 528 31.69 12.55 -8.45
CA ASP A 528 32.33 13.31 -9.53
C ASP A 528 32.72 12.42 -10.72
N SER A 529 33.00 11.14 -10.49
CA SER A 529 33.25 10.15 -11.53
C SER A 529 32.00 9.52 -12.13
N GLY A 530 30.81 10.00 -11.78
CA GLY A 530 29.54 9.49 -12.32
C GLY A 530 28.85 8.46 -11.41
N GLY A 531 29.45 8.08 -10.28
CA GLY A 531 28.86 7.16 -9.32
C GLY A 531 27.79 7.80 -8.44
N THR A 532 27.15 6.99 -7.64
CA THR A 532 26.09 7.39 -6.70
C THR A 532 26.47 7.02 -5.27
N VAL A 533 26.17 7.91 -4.33
CA VAL A 533 26.14 7.61 -2.90
C VAL A 533 24.72 7.30 -2.51
N VAL A 534 24.51 6.21 -1.79
CA VAL A 534 23.18 5.79 -1.30
C VAL A 534 23.14 5.95 0.21
N LEU A 535 22.14 6.67 0.68
CA LEU A 535 21.76 6.76 2.09
C LEU A 535 20.44 6.01 2.26
N ASP A 536 20.47 4.88 2.97
CA ASP A 536 19.28 4.14 3.35
C ASP A 536 18.90 4.49 4.80
N GLN A 537 17.70 5.00 4.97
CA GLN A 537 17.13 5.38 6.27
C GLN A 537 15.98 4.45 6.60
N ASP A 538 16.28 3.38 7.30
CA ASP A 538 15.31 2.37 7.74
C ASP A 538 15.62 1.91 9.17
N ILE A 539 14.69 1.16 9.74
CA ILE A 539 14.85 0.52 11.06
C ILE A 539 15.56 -0.84 10.96
N TYR A 540 15.58 -1.44 9.79
CA TYR A 540 16.27 -2.68 9.45
C TYR A 540 17.03 -2.51 8.14
N LEU A 541 18.13 -3.21 7.99
CA LEU A 541 18.81 -3.31 6.71
C LEU A 541 18.01 -4.28 5.81
N ARG A 542 17.50 -3.77 4.71
CA ARG A 542 16.64 -4.53 3.79
C ARG A 542 17.26 -4.77 2.44
N ASP A 543 17.93 -3.76 1.90
CA ASP A 543 18.69 -3.88 0.66
C ASP A 543 20.15 -4.20 0.97
N PRO A 544 20.81 -5.07 0.20
CA PRO A 544 22.19 -5.54 0.47
C PRO A 544 23.25 -4.45 0.37
#